data_c3b099676b40db30ae387cf0280c97f3
#
_entry.id   c3b099676b40db30ae387cf0280c97f3
#
_cell.length_a   1.000
_cell.length_b   1.000
_cell.length_c   1.000
_cell.angle_alpha   90.00
_cell.angle_beta   90.00
_cell.angle_gamma   90.00
#
_symmetry.space_group_name_H-M   'P 1'
#
loop_
_entity.id
_entity.type
_entity.pdbx_description
1 polymer ?
#
loop_
_entity_poly.entity_id
_entity_poly.type
_entity_poly.pdbx_seq_one_letter_code
_entity_poly.pdbx_strand_id
1 'polypeptide(L)'
;ITRFVKHMVSSINQMRDTPLLRKGVNKVALRLFEHNEKAYHAAVRMMDQYGKAAIVHPTGTGKSYIAFKLIEDNPEKVVIWLSPSEYIFKTQLESLKRNDPDFPLANVHFYTYAKLMCCTQTQLDEIAAQKPAYIILDEFHRAGAECWGESTVALLKLCPDAKLLGLTATNIRYLDNNRDMAEELFDGHTASDMTLGEAVVRGILPTPKYVTTVYQYQKALAKYQARVDNLRTPGIQDANQKYLDALRRALEQADGLDRVFAHHITNKSGKYIVFCANKEHMDEMVSHVPEWFAGVNPDVVVYEAYSDDPNTDKAFADFKTDTSDRLKLLFCIDMLNEGVHVEGISGVILFRPTISPIIYKQQIGRALTAGDN
;
A
#
# COMPACT_ATOMS: atom_id res chain seq x y z
N ILE A 1 5.45 -0.91 25.93
CA ILE A 1 5.15 0.08 24.85
C ILE A 1 5.85 1.39 25.15
N THR A 2 5.79 1.95 26.36
CA THR A 2 6.38 3.24 26.73
C THR A 2 7.93 3.28 26.67
N ARG A 3 8.60 2.14 26.86
CA ARG A 3 10.07 2.03 26.81
C ARG A 3 10.61 2.01 25.37
N PHE A 4 9.87 1.42 24.43
CA PHE A 4 10.26 1.31 23.02
C PHE A 4 10.15 2.65 22.29
N VAL A 5 9.09 3.43 22.59
CA VAL A 5 8.87 4.77 22.02
C VAL A 5 9.96 5.76 22.47
N LYS A 6 10.41 5.68 23.74
CA LYS A 6 11.54 6.49 24.22
C LYS A 6 12.87 6.15 23.50
N HIS A 7 13.06 4.90 23.10
CA HIS A 7 14.29 4.49 22.41
C HIS A 7 14.31 4.96 20.94
N MET A 8 13.17 4.94 20.23
CA MET A 8 13.10 5.43 18.85
C MET A 8 13.20 6.94 18.75
N VAL A 9 12.52 7.67 19.63
CA VAL A 9 12.68 9.13 19.72
C VAL A 9 14.11 9.50 20.13
N SER A 10 14.76 8.70 21.00
CA SER A 10 16.17 8.84 21.36
C SER A 10 17.07 8.54 20.16
N SER A 11 16.79 7.54 19.35
CA SER A 11 17.60 7.22 18.15
C SER A 11 17.49 8.29 17.06
N ILE A 12 16.31 8.86 16.87
CA ILE A 12 16.11 10.00 15.96
C ILE A 12 16.76 11.27 16.53
N ASN A 13 16.72 11.45 17.87
CA ASN A 13 17.37 12.59 18.53
C ASN A 13 18.89 12.42 18.68
N GLN A 14 19.43 11.20 18.77
CA GLN A 14 20.89 10.95 18.75
C GLN A 14 21.53 11.22 17.39
N MET A 15 20.75 11.28 16.30
CA MET A 15 21.22 11.79 15.00
C MET A 15 21.28 13.32 14.93
N ARG A 16 20.83 14.04 15.99
CA ARG A 16 20.80 15.51 16.05
C ARG A 16 22.15 16.15 16.47
N ASP A 17 23.06 15.42 17.09
CA ASP A 17 24.24 16.00 17.75
C ASP A 17 25.55 15.67 17.02
N THR A 18 25.66 16.07 15.74
CA THR A 18 27.01 16.22 15.14
C THR A 18 27.03 17.48 14.27
N PRO A 19 27.58 18.60 14.76
CA PRO A 19 27.80 19.77 13.92
C PRO A 19 29.08 19.54 13.11
N LEU A 20 28.97 19.04 11.90
CA LEU A 20 30.01 19.08 10.91
C LEU A 20 29.70 20.17 9.88
N LEU A 21 30.26 21.33 10.11
CA LEU A 21 30.52 22.35 9.10
C LEU A 21 31.22 21.70 7.90
N ARG A 22 30.51 21.34 6.85
CA ARG A 22 31.08 21.05 5.54
C ARG A 22 30.71 22.17 4.58
N LYS A 23 31.73 22.93 4.19
CA LYS A 23 31.71 23.87 3.09
C LYS A 23 31.49 23.11 1.78
N GLY A 24 30.48 23.55 0.99
CA GLY A 24 30.51 23.50 -0.46
C GLY A 24 30.44 22.12 -1.11
N VAL A 25 29.39 21.35 -0.84
CA VAL A 25 28.93 20.32 -1.77
C VAL A 25 27.70 20.89 -2.48
N ASN A 26 27.73 20.96 -3.80
CA ASN A 26 26.53 21.26 -4.59
C ASN A 26 25.48 20.17 -4.24
N LYS A 27 24.54 20.52 -3.37
CA LYS A 27 23.42 19.63 -3.01
C LYS A 27 22.61 19.44 -4.29
N VAL A 28 22.56 18.21 -4.79
CA VAL A 28 21.68 17.86 -5.91
C VAL A 28 20.25 17.91 -5.35
N ALA A 29 19.44 18.85 -5.84
CA ALA A 29 18.05 18.97 -5.46
C ALA A 29 17.29 17.69 -5.80
N LEU A 30 16.30 17.33 -4.96
CA LEU A 30 15.44 16.18 -5.18
C LEU A 30 14.74 16.30 -6.54
N ARG A 31 15.02 15.37 -7.43
CA ARG A 31 14.41 15.33 -8.76
C ARG A 31 13.15 14.46 -8.73
N LEU A 32 12.03 15.06 -9.10
CA LEU A 32 10.76 14.35 -9.25
C LEU A 32 10.63 13.75 -10.66
N PHE A 33 9.86 12.69 -10.79
CA PHE A 33 9.35 12.29 -12.10
C PHE A 33 8.46 13.41 -12.67
N GLU A 34 8.40 13.55 -13.99
CA GLU A 34 7.69 14.64 -14.67
C GLU A 34 6.21 14.78 -14.21
N HIS A 35 5.52 13.65 -14.05
CA HIS A 35 4.12 13.66 -13.58
C HIS A 35 4.00 14.16 -12.14
N ASN A 36 4.95 13.81 -11.26
CA ASN A 36 4.98 14.28 -9.89
C ASN A 36 5.42 15.74 -9.78
N GLU A 37 6.29 16.21 -10.64
CA GLU A 37 6.68 17.62 -10.70
C GLU A 37 5.50 18.52 -11.09
N LYS A 38 4.71 18.09 -12.10
CA LYS A 38 3.47 18.79 -12.49
C LYS A 38 2.46 18.81 -11.33
N ALA A 39 2.29 17.67 -10.64
CA ALA A 39 1.39 17.54 -9.49
C ALA A 39 1.86 18.41 -8.31
N TYR A 40 3.17 18.44 -8.03
CA TYR A 40 3.78 19.28 -7.00
C TYR A 40 3.49 20.77 -7.22
N HIS A 41 3.78 21.27 -8.41
CA HIS A 41 3.53 22.69 -8.73
C HIS A 41 2.04 23.05 -8.71
N ALA A 42 1.17 22.13 -9.11
CA ALA A 42 -0.28 22.32 -9.00
C ALA A 42 -0.73 22.38 -7.53
N ALA A 43 -0.20 21.48 -6.69
CA ALA A 43 -0.52 21.44 -5.28
C ALA A 43 -0.03 22.69 -4.54
N VAL A 44 1.19 23.17 -4.81
CA VAL A 44 1.73 24.41 -4.21
C VAL A 44 0.82 25.59 -4.54
N ARG A 45 0.48 25.80 -5.83
CA ARG A 45 -0.43 26.88 -6.22
C ARG A 45 -1.80 26.78 -5.56
N MET A 46 -2.33 25.57 -5.45
CA MET A 46 -3.63 25.32 -4.84
C MET A 46 -3.60 25.58 -3.32
N MET A 47 -2.54 25.13 -2.63
CA MET A 47 -2.33 25.44 -1.21
C MET A 47 -2.12 26.95 -0.97
N ASP A 48 -1.46 27.66 -1.89
CA ASP A 48 -1.30 29.11 -1.79
C ASP A 48 -2.63 29.85 -1.90
N GLN A 49 -3.53 29.34 -2.72
CA GLN A 49 -4.82 29.98 -2.99
C GLN A 49 -5.90 29.59 -1.98
N TYR A 50 -5.95 28.33 -1.57
CA TYR A 50 -7.06 27.75 -0.78
C TYR A 50 -6.63 27.17 0.57
N GLY A 51 -5.33 27.19 0.90
CA GLY A 51 -4.80 26.59 2.13
C GLY A 51 -4.70 25.07 2.08
N LYS A 52 -5.21 24.38 1.06
CA LYS A 52 -5.25 22.92 0.98
C LYS A 52 -5.17 22.40 -0.45
N ALA A 53 -4.59 21.20 -0.62
CA ALA A 53 -4.52 20.49 -1.90
C ALA A 53 -4.45 18.98 -1.70
N ALA A 54 -5.20 18.21 -2.47
CA ALA A 54 -5.14 16.75 -2.53
C ALA A 54 -4.45 16.29 -3.83
N ILE A 55 -3.71 15.18 -3.74
CA ILE A 55 -3.14 14.45 -4.89
C ILE A 55 -3.63 13.03 -4.81
N VAL A 56 -4.30 12.58 -5.87
CA VAL A 56 -4.87 11.23 -5.99
C VAL A 56 -4.14 10.52 -7.13
N HIS A 57 -3.08 9.78 -6.80
CA HIS A 57 -2.27 9.04 -7.76
C HIS A 57 -2.16 7.56 -7.35
N PRO A 58 -2.09 6.61 -8.29
CA PRO A 58 -1.97 5.19 -7.97
C PRO A 58 -0.75 4.86 -7.11
N THR A 59 -0.81 3.73 -6.41
CA THR A 59 0.37 3.17 -5.74
C THR A 59 1.48 2.92 -6.75
N GLY A 60 2.73 3.14 -6.37
CA GLY A 60 3.89 2.93 -7.24
C GLY A 60 4.31 4.15 -8.08
N THR A 61 3.54 5.24 -8.09
CA THR A 61 3.85 6.46 -8.88
C THR A 61 4.81 7.43 -8.19
N GLY A 62 5.28 7.11 -6.98
CA GLY A 62 6.21 7.98 -6.25
C GLY A 62 5.57 9.18 -5.55
N LYS A 63 4.29 9.12 -5.15
CA LYS A 63 3.56 10.20 -4.46
C LYS A 63 4.31 10.82 -3.27
N SER A 64 4.94 9.99 -2.43
CA SER A 64 5.62 10.44 -1.22
C SER A 64 6.78 11.40 -1.52
N TYR A 65 7.38 11.29 -2.71
CA TYR A 65 8.43 12.21 -3.15
C TYR A 65 7.93 13.64 -3.39
N ILE A 66 6.63 13.82 -3.65
CA ILE A 66 6.00 15.15 -3.71
C ILE A 66 6.04 15.83 -2.34
N ALA A 67 5.74 15.07 -1.28
CA ALA A 67 5.84 15.58 0.09
C ALA A 67 7.30 15.86 0.50
N PHE A 68 8.24 14.99 0.13
CA PHE A 68 9.67 15.25 0.37
C PHE A 68 10.14 16.51 -0.37
N LYS A 69 9.67 16.73 -1.60
CA LYS A 69 9.99 17.97 -2.33
C LYS A 69 9.46 19.21 -1.63
N LEU A 70 8.26 19.16 -1.08
CA LEU A 70 7.71 20.26 -0.27
C LEU A 70 8.57 20.56 0.96
N ILE A 71 9.09 19.51 1.63
CA ILE A 71 9.99 19.64 2.78
C ILE A 71 11.33 20.25 2.34
N GLU A 72 11.92 19.76 1.24
CA GLU A 72 13.19 20.26 0.72
C GLU A 72 13.13 21.74 0.37
N ASP A 73 12.03 22.18 -0.25
CA ASP A 73 11.82 23.58 -0.66
C ASP A 73 11.46 24.49 0.53
N ASN A 74 11.18 23.92 1.72
CA ASN A 74 10.79 24.65 2.92
C ASN A 74 11.57 24.18 4.17
N PRO A 75 12.91 24.22 4.17
CA PRO A 75 13.73 23.59 5.21
C PRO A 75 13.57 24.25 6.59
N GLU A 76 13.15 25.50 6.65
CA GLU A 76 12.95 26.26 7.90
C GLU A 76 11.51 26.19 8.42
N LYS A 77 10.61 25.52 7.70
CA LYS A 77 9.20 25.42 8.07
C LYS A 77 8.91 24.14 8.83
N VAL A 78 8.18 24.23 9.93
CA VAL A 78 7.72 23.05 10.67
C VAL A 78 6.68 22.30 9.84
N VAL A 79 6.87 21.00 9.68
CA VAL A 79 5.98 20.10 8.94
C VAL A 79 5.52 18.98 9.86
N ILE A 80 4.21 18.78 9.95
CA ILE A 80 3.61 17.60 10.58
C ILE A 80 3.23 16.62 9.46
N TRP A 81 3.68 15.38 9.57
CA TRP A 81 3.35 14.32 8.62
C TRP A 81 2.59 13.20 9.32
N LEU A 82 1.33 12.99 8.92
CA LEU A 82 0.48 11.92 9.41
C LEU A 82 0.44 10.76 8.39
N SER A 83 0.59 9.52 8.87
CA SER A 83 0.55 8.32 8.04
C SER A 83 -0.17 7.18 8.77
N PRO A 84 -0.69 6.17 8.05
CA PRO A 84 -1.36 5.03 8.68
C PRO A 84 -0.49 4.22 9.65
N SER A 85 0.82 4.11 9.38
CA SER A 85 1.73 3.32 10.22
C SER A 85 3.17 3.86 10.26
N GLU A 86 3.90 3.54 11.34
CA GLU A 86 5.33 3.87 11.47
C GLU A 86 6.17 3.14 10.42
N TYR A 87 5.76 1.95 10.02
CA TYR A 87 6.45 1.17 9.00
C TYR A 87 6.49 1.88 7.64
N ILE A 88 5.40 2.56 7.27
CA ILE A 88 5.32 3.37 6.04
C ILE A 88 6.37 4.47 6.07
N PHE A 89 6.44 5.26 7.14
CA PHE A 89 7.46 6.28 7.29
C PHE A 89 8.87 5.70 7.13
N LYS A 90 9.15 4.61 7.87
CA LYS A 90 10.47 3.98 7.87
C LYS A 90 10.88 3.58 6.45
N THR A 91 9.99 2.92 5.71
CA THR A 91 10.27 2.46 4.34
C THR A 91 10.47 3.63 3.38
N GLN A 92 9.64 4.68 3.47
CA GLN A 92 9.77 5.87 2.65
C GLN A 92 11.08 6.62 2.95
N LEU A 93 11.45 6.74 4.24
CA LEU A 93 12.70 7.37 4.66
C LEU A 93 13.93 6.55 4.26
N GLU A 94 13.88 5.23 4.32
CA GLU A 94 14.97 4.35 3.85
C GLU A 94 15.19 4.52 2.34
N SER A 95 14.11 4.61 1.56
CA SER A 95 14.18 4.86 0.13
C SER A 95 14.78 6.25 -0.18
N LEU A 96 14.31 7.28 0.52
CA LEU A 96 14.83 8.63 0.38
C LEU A 96 16.33 8.71 0.71
N LYS A 97 16.73 8.16 1.86
CA LYS A 97 18.14 8.21 2.35
C LYS A 97 19.12 7.39 1.51
N ARG A 98 18.66 6.40 0.75
CA ARG A 98 19.51 5.71 -0.23
C ARG A 98 19.92 6.66 -1.36
N ASN A 99 19.04 7.58 -1.76
CA ASN A 99 19.28 8.52 -2.84
C ASN A 99 19.91 9.84 -2.33
N ASP A 100 19.50 10.30 -1.15
CA ASP A 100 20.02 11.51 -0.47
C ASP A 100 20.19 11.24 1.03
N PRO A 101 21.36 10.75 1.48
CA PRO A 101 21.63 10.45 2.90
C PRO A 101 21.52 11.67 3.81
N ASP A 102 21.78 12.87 3.29
CA ASP A 102 21.83 14.13 4.02
C ASP A 102 20.52 14.95 3.88
N PHE A 103 19.43 14.32 3.43
CA PHE A 103 18.15 14.99 3.26
C PHE A 103 17.68 15.63 4.58
N PRO A 104 17.26 16.93 4.58
CA PRO A 104 16.92 17.65 5.79
C PRO A 104 15.54 17.22 6.32
N LEU A 105 15.51 16.59 7.49
CA LEU A 105 14.29 16.15 8.17
C LEU A 105 14.13 16.76 9.58
N ALA A 106 15.02 17.69 9.98
CA ALA A 106 15.02 18.25 11.33
C ALA A 106 13.74 19.04 11.65
N ASN A 107 13.06 19.55 10.63
CA ASN A 107 11.82 20.32 10.72
C ASN A 107 10.56 19.46 10.58
N VAL A 108 10.69 18.13 10.46
CA VAL A 108 9.57 17.23 10.22
C VAL A 108 9.23 16.42 11.46
N HIS A 109 7.95 16.45 11.85
CA HIS A 109 7.40 15.67 12.95
C HIS A 109 6.44 14.61 12.41
N PHE A 110 6.82 13.34 12.55
CA PHE A 110 6.03 12.20 12.08
C PHE A 110 5.10 11.67 13.18
N TYR A 111 3.83 11.49 12.82
CA TYR A 111 2.84 10.84 13.67
C TYR A 111 2.03 9.81 12.86
N THR A 112 1.55 8.77 13.52
CA THR A 112 0.54 7.89 12.94
C THR A 112 -0.85 8.38 13.30
N TYR A 113 -1.87 8.10 12.44
CA TYR A 113 -3.26 8.38 12.78
C TYR A 113 -3.67 7.69 14.09
N ALA A 114 -3.22 6.45 14.31
CA ALA A 114 -3.48 5.70 15.54
C ALA A 114 -2.89 6.38 16.78
N LYS A 115 -1.67 6.95 16.67
CA LYS A 115 -1.06 7.72 17.77
C LYS A 115 -1.84 9.00 18.06
N LEU A 116 -2.27 9.69 17.01
CA LEU A 116 -3.05 10.92 17.16
C LEU A 116 -4.38 10.63 17.87
N MET A 117 -5.05 9.52 17.55
CA MET A 117 -6.29 9.08 18.21
C MET A 117 -6.12 8.86 19.73
N CYS A 118 -4.93 8.42 20.15
CA CYS A 118 -4.62 8.19 21.56
C CYS A 118 -4.14 9.46 22.29
N CYS A 119 -4.01 10.61 21.61
CA CYS A 119 -3.59 11.86 22.23
C CYS A 119 -4.70 12.46 23.08
N THR A 120 -4.32 12.96 24.26
CA THR A 120 -5.18 13.85 25.07
C THR A 120 -5.26 15.24 24.40
N GLN A 121 -6.25 16.06 24.81
CA GLN A 121 -6.35 17.43 24.32
C GLN A 121 -5.05 18.21 24.56
N THR A 122 -4.44 18.10 25.74
CA THR A 122 -3.16 18.76 26.08
C THR A 122 -2.05 18.35 25.10
N GLN A 123 -1.98 17.08 24.70
CA GLN A 123 -0.98 16.62 23.73
C GLN A 123 -1.26 17.13 22.31
N LEU A 124 -2.53 17.27 21.93
CA LEU A 124 -2.88 17.91 20.66
C LEU A 124 -2.50 19.40 20.67
N ASP A 125 -2.73 20.09 21.78
CA ASP A 125 -2.33 21.49 21.97
C ASP A 125 -0.80 21.65 21.90
N GLU A 126 -0.01 20.72 22.49
CA GLU A 126 1.45 20.69 22.38
C GLU A 126 1.93 20.50 20.94
N ILE A 127 1.24 19.64 20.17
CA ILE A 127 1.52 19.45 18.74
C ILE A 127 1.23 20.73 17.96
N ALA A 128 0.07 21.35 18.20
CA ALA A 128 -0.33 22.60 17.55
C ALA A 128 0.58 23.78 17.94
N ALA A 129 1.10 23.81 19.18
CA ALA A 129 2.03 24.84 19.65
C ALA A 129 3.35 24.88 18.87
N GLN A 130 3.69 23.83 18.11
CA GLN A 130 4.83 23.82 17.19
C GLN A 130 4.62 24.75 15.97
N LYS A 131 3.40 25.26 15.77
CA LYS A 131 2.99 26.14 14.67
C LYS A 131 3.41 25.61 13.30
N PRO A 132 2.91 24.44 12.91
CA PRO A 132 3.26 23.84 11.62
C PRO A 132 2.86 24.78 10.47
N ALA A 133 3.76 24.95 9.52
CA ALA A 133 3.43 25.64 8.28
C ALA A 133 2.70 24.71 7.30
N TYR A 134 2.99 23.40 7.41
CA TYR A 134 2.38 22.36 6.58
C TYR A 134 1.95 21.17 7.42
N ILE A 135 0.81 20.59 7.06
CA ILE A 135 0.35 19.29 7.55
C ILE A 135 0.18 18.38 6.32
N ILE A 136 0.88 17.25 6.31
CA ILE A 136 0.81 16.24 5.26
C ILE A 136 -0.03 15.08 5.75
N LEU A 137 -1.08 14.70 5.01
CA LEU A 137 -1.92 13.55 5.26
C LEU A 137 -1.60 12.47 4.21
N ASP A 138 -0.77 11.50 4.57
CA ASP A 138 -0.46 10.36 3.72
C ASP A 138 -1.55 9.29 3.84
N GLU A 139 -1.98 8.75 2.70
CA GLU A 139 -3.15 7.87 2.58
C GLU A 139 -4.39 8.46 3.28
N PHE A 140 -4.71 9.72 2.96
CA PHE A 140 -5.74 10.51 3.66
C PHE A 140 -7.15 9.90 3.60
N HIS A 141 -7.42 8.94 2.70
CA HIS A 141 -8.65 8.18 2.72
C HIS A 141 -8.85 7.43 4.05
N ARG A 142 -7.76 7.19 4.79
CA ARG A 142 -7.79 6.58 6.12
C ARG A 142 -8.17 7.57 7.22
N ALA A 143 -7.84 8.83 7.07
CA ALA A 143 -8.16 9.88 8.04
C ALA A 143 -9.67 10.04 8.29
N GLY A 144 -10.54 9.53 7.41
CA GLY A 144 -11.99 9.53 7.56
C GLY A 144 -12.57 8.34 8.35
N ALA A 145 -11.76 7.40 8.87
CA ALA A 145 -12.27 6.32 9.72
C ALA A 145 -12.88 6.91 11.00
N GLU A 146 -14.00 6.33 11.49
CA GLU A 146 -14.75 6.84 12.65
C GLU A 146 -13.85 7.21 13.83
N CYS A 147 -12.85 6.37 14.14
CA CYS A 147 -11.95 6.60 15.28
C CYS A 147 -10.80 7.57 14.96
N TRP A 148 -10.32 7.66 13.71
CA TRP A 148 -9.16 8.48 13.36
C TRP A 148 -9.55 9.88 12.90
N GLY A 149 -10.76 10.03 12.35
CA GLY A 149 -11.25 11.28 11.77
C GLY A 149 -11.38 12.39 12.81
N GLU A 150 -11.94 12.09 13.97
CA GLU A 150 -12.16 13.09 15.03
C GLU A 150 -10.86 13.76 15.49
N SER A 151 -9.83 12.98 15.79
CA SER A 151 -8.53 13.50 16.24
C SER A 151 -7.78 14.25 15.15
N THR A 152 -7.89 13.78 13.89
CA THR A 152 -7.32 14.50 12.74
C THR A 152 -8.00 15.84 12.55
N VAL A 153 -9.33 15.88 12.53
CA VAL A 153 -10.09 17.14 12.42
C VAL A 153 -9.82 18.08 13.61
N ALA A 154 -9.68 17.53 14.82
CA ALA A 154 -9.31 18.33 16.00
C ALA A 154 -7.94 19.02 15.83
N LEU A 155 -6.93 18.27 15.38
CA LEU A 155 -5.61 18.84 15.07
C LEU A 155 -5.67 19.92 13.99
N LEU A 156 -6.40 19.67 12.89
CA LEU A 156 -6.55 20.65 11.80
C LEU A 156 -7.22 21.95 12.30
N LYS A 157 -8.22 21.86 13.19
CA LYS A 157 -8.86 23.03 13.81
C LYS A 157 -7.91 23.83 14.73
N LEU A 158 -6.96 23.15 15.38
CA LEU A 158 -5.95 23.80 16.22
C LEU A 158 -4.84 24.47 15.39
N CYS A 159 -4.71 24.11 14.12
CA CYS A 159 -3.68 24.62 13.20
C CYS A 159 -4.30 25.31 11.96
N PRO A 160 -5.14 26.35 12.11
CA PRO A 160 -5.91 26.94 11.01
C PRO A 160 -5.04 27.59 9.93
N ASP A 161 -3.83 28.03 10.30
CA ASP A 161 -2.89 28.69 9.38
C ASP A 161 -1.98 27.68 8.62
N ALA A 162 -2.01 26.40 9.00
CA ALA A 162 -1.20 25.38 8.34
C ALA A 162 -1.79 25.02 6.98
N LYS A 163 -0.93 24.97 5.95
CA LYS A 163 -1.34 24.47 4.63
C LYS A 163 -1.42 22.95 4.66
N LEU A 164 -2.48 22.40 4.06
CA LEU A 164 -2.78 20.97 4.07
C LEU A 164 -2.43 20.32 2.72
N LEU A 165 -1.56 19.31 2.73
CA LEU A 165 -1.26 18.47 1.57
C LEU A 165 -1.76 17.04 1.80
N GLY A 166 -2.66 16.55 0.96
CA GLY A 166 -3.15 15.17 1.00
C GLY A 166 -2.55 14.32 -0.11
N LEU A 167 -2.12 13.11 0.23
CA LEU A 167 -1.64 12.10 -0.72
C LEU A 167 -2.44 10.81 -0.55
N THR A 168 -2.96 10.24 -1.64
CA THR A 168 -3.66 8.95 -1.59
C THR A 168 -3.68 8.26 -2.96
N ALA A 169 -3.92 6.96 -2.96
CA ALA A 169 -4.22 6.21 -4.19
C ALA A 169 -5.71 6.26 -4.56
N THR A 170 -6.57 6.64 -3.63
CA THR A 170 -8.02 6.81 -3.84
C THR A 170 -8.57 7.76 -2.79
N ASN A 171 -9.47 8.64 -3.20
CA ASN A 171 -10.21 9.53 -2.32
C ASN A 171 -11.51 8.92 -1.78
N ILE A 172 -12.03 7.85 -2.43
CA ILE A 172 -13.32 7.25 -2.09
C ILE A 172 -13.18 6.12 -1.07
N ARG A 173 -13.98 6.16 -0.01
CA ARG A 173 -14.14 5.10 0.99
C ARG A 173 -15.33 4.23 0.65
N TYR A 174 -15.15 3.20 -0.18
CA TYR A 174 -16.23 2.35 -0.69
C TYR A 174 -16.98 1.56 0.41
N LEU A 175 -16.31 1.19 1.49
CA LEU A 175 -16.93 0.45 2.60
C LEU A 175 -17.66 1.34 3.61
N ASP A 176 -17.63 2.65 3.41
CA ASP A 176 -18.19 3.66 4.28
C ASP A 176 -19.07 4.62 3.45
N ASN A 177 -20.14 4.07 2.90
CA ASN A 177 -21.13 4.78 2.06
C ASN A 177 -20.54 5.60 0.91
N ASN A 178 -19.41 5.17 0.33
CA ASN A 178 -18.70 5.87 -0.75
C ASN A 178 -18.34 7.33 -0.39
N ARG A 179 -17.96 7.60 0.85
CA ARG A 179 -17.53 8.94 1.27
C ARG A 179 -16.35 9.40 0.44
N ASP A 180 -16.42 10.64 -0.05
CA ASP A 180 -15.31 11.29 -0.75
C ASP A 180 -14.47 12.10 0.24
N MET A 181 -13.29 11.59 0.56
CA MET A 181 -12.38 12.23 1.51
C MET A 181 -11.67 13.46 0.95
N ALA A 182 -11.65 13.65 -0.38
CA ALA A 182 -11.18 14.88 -0.98
C ALA A 182 -12.19 16.02 -0.76
N GLU A 183 -13.50 15.72 -0.87
CA GLU A 183 -14.54 16.70 -0.53
C GLU A 183 -14.54 17.03 0.97
N GLU A 184 -14.44 16.02 1.84
CA GLU A 184 -14.57 16.23 3.29
C GLU A 184 -13.37 16.94 3.93
N LEU A 185 -12.14 16.64 3.52
CA LEU A 185 -10.92 17.20 4.13
C LEU A 185 -10.32 18.36 3.34
N PHE A 186 -10.54 18.36 2.03
CA PHE A 186 -9.89 19.31 1.10
C PHE A 186 -10.89 20.21 0.37
N ASP A 187 -12.20 20.17 0.69
CA ASP A 187 -13.28 20.91 0.02
C ASP A 187 -13.26 20.70 -1.50
N GLY A 188 -12.94 19.49 -1.95
CA GLY A 188 -12.81 19.15 -3.37
C GLY A 188 -11.54 19.69 -4.07
N HIS A 189 -10.63 20.35 -3.36
CA HIS A 189 -9.41 20.90 -3.92
C HIS A 189 -8.41 19.80 -4.28
N THR A 190 -8.64 19.13 -5.40
CA THR A 190 -7.75 18.10 -5.96
C THR A 190 -6.83 18.71 -7.01
N ALA A 191 -5.56 18.87 -6.66
CA ALA A 191 -4.54 19.49 -7.52
C ALA A 191 -4.11 18.56 -8.67
N SER A 192 -4.15 17.27 -8.46
CA SER A 192 -3.83 16.27 -9.47
C SER A 192 -4.55 14.97 -9.17
N ASP A 193 -5.23 14.42 -10.18
CA ASP A 193 -5.88 13.13 -10.14
C ASP A 193 -5.40 12.30 -11.33
N MET A 194 -5.04 11.05 -11.07
CA MET A 194 -4.57 10.11 -12.09
C MET A 194 -5.04 8.70 -11.73
N THR A 195 -5.77 8.09 -12.64
CA THR A 195 -6.20 6.70 -12.48
C THR A 195 -5.07 5.70 -12.77
N LEU A 196 -5.22 4.45 -12.29
CA LEU A 196 -4.29 3.37 -12.61
C LEU A 196 -4.17 3.16 -14.13
N GLY A 197 -5.31 3.21 -14.85
CA GLY A 197 -5.34 3.06 -16.30
C GLY A 197 -4.56 4.17 -17.02
N GLU A 198 -4.73 5.42 -16.58
CA GLU A 198 -3.96 6.55 -17.13
C GLU A 198 -2.47 6.42 -16.85
N ALA A 199 -2.08 6.00 -15.65
CA ALA A 199 -0.68 5.78 -15.32
C ALA A 199 -0.01 4.74 -16.21
N VAL A 200 -0.73 3.65 -16.54
CA VAL A 200 -0.27 2.61 -17.46
C VAL A 200 -0.21 3.13 -18.91
N VAL A 201 -1.28 3.78 -19.39
CA VAL A 201 -1.32 4.32 -20.77
C VAL A 201 -0.24 5.39 -21.00
N ARG A 202 0.07 6.18 -19.98
CA ARG A 202 1.14 7.19 -20.02
C ARG A 202 2.54 6.62 -19.84
N GLY A 203 2.68 5.29 -19.65
CA GLY A 203 3.97 4.63 -19.40
C GLY A 203 4.61 4.95 -18.06
N ILE A 204 3.88 5.56 -17.12
CA ILE A 204 4.36 5.83 -15.75
C ILE A 204 4.47 4.53 -14.96
N LEU A 205 3.50 3.64 -15.14
CA LEU A 205 3.51 2.30 -14.56
C LEU A 205 3.59 1.25 -15.68
N PRO A 206 4.28 0.12 -15.44
CA PRO A 206 4.35 -0.95 -16.42
C PRO A 206 2.96 -1.55 -16.68
N THR A 207 2.75 -2.07 -17.88
CA THR A 207 1.50 -2.76 -18.25
C THR A 207 1.44 -4.10 -17.53
N PRO A 208 0.45 -4.34 -16.64
CA PRO A 208 0.33 -5.61 -15.95
C PRO A 208 -0.20 -6.70 -16.88
N LYS A 209 0.33 -7.92 -16.74
CA LYS A 209 -0.26 -9.11 -17.32
C LYS A 209 -1.20 -9.74 -16.30
N TYR A 210 -2.50 -9.77 -16.62
CA TYR A 210 -3.51 -10.42 -15.79
C TYR A 210 -3.71 -11.87 -16.22
N VAL A 211 -3.69 -12.78 -15.25
CA VAL A 211 -4.04 -14.18 -15.43
C VAL A 211 -5.12 -14.52 -14.42
N THR A 212 -6.27 -14.94 -14.89
CA THR A 212 -7.39 -15.36 -14.04
C THR A 212 -7.58 -16.86 -14.19
N THR A 213 -7.64 -17.57 -13.07
CA THR A 213 -7.87 -19.01 -13.03
C THR A 213 -8.89 -19.38 -11.96
N VAL A 214 -9.50 -20.54 -12.11
CA VAL A 214 -10.43 -21.11 -11.13
C VAL A 214 -9.75 -22.28 -10.44
N TYR A 215 -9.68 -22.21 -9.11
CA TYR A 215 -9.14 -23.28 -8.27
C TYR A 215 -10.13 -23.63 -7.15
N GLN A 216 -9.99 -24.79 -6.53
CA GLN A 216 -10.86 -25.27 -5.44
C GLN A 216 -12.36 -25.30 -5.80
N TYR A 217 -12.67 -25.61 -7.05
CA TYR A 217 -14.06 -25.65 -7.52
C TYR A 217 -14.85 -26.85 -6.99
N GLN A 218 -14.19 -27.90 -6.46
CA GLN A 218 -14.84 -29.12 -5.96
C GLN A 218 -15.83 -28.83 -4.83
N LYS A 219 -15.45 -27.97 -3.86
CA LYS A 219 -16.34 -27.55 -2.75
C LYS A 219 -17.59 -26.83 -3.29
N ALA A 220 -17.39 -25.96 -4.31
CA ALA A 220 -18.49 -25.24 -4.94
C ALA A 220 -19.41 -26.19 -5.73
N LEU A 221 -18.85 -27.12 -6.50
CA LEU A 221 -19.61 -28.14 -7.21
C LEU A 221 -20.43 -29.00 -6.27
N ALA A 222 -19.87 -29.47 -5.15
CA ALA A 222 -20.59 -30.24 -4.15
C ALA A 222 -21.79 -29.46 -3.57
N LYS A 223 -21.60 -28.13 -3.29
CA LYS A 223 -22.68 -27.27 -2.81
C LYS A 223 -23.79 -27.09 -3.87
N TYR A 224 -23.42 -26.93 -5.14
CA TYR A 224 -24.40 -26.84 -6.23
C TYR A 224 -25.10 -28.18 -6.46
N GLN A 225 -24.40 -29.31 -6.37
CA GLN A 225 -25.00 -30.64 -6.46
C GLN A 225 -26.07 -30.81 -5.39
N ALA A 226 -25.77 -30.54 -4.12
CA ALA A 226 -26.71 -30.59 -3.02
C ALA A 226 -27.95 -29.70 -3.25
N ARG A 227 -27.79 -28.56 -3.90
CA ARG A 227 -28.92 -27.70 -4.26
C ARG A 227 -29.78 -28.31 -5.36
N VAL A 228 -29.18 -28.92 -6.40
CA VAL A 228 -29.90 -29.59 -7.48
C VAL A 228 -30.67 -30.78 -6.92
N ASP A 229 -30.04 -31.61 -6.05
CA ASP A 229 -30.65 -32.78 -5.43
C ASP A 229 -31.88 -32.42 -4.59
N ASN A 230 -31.91 -31.22 -4.00
CA ASN A 230 -33.04 -30.70 -3.20
C ASN A 230 -34.17 -30.06 -4.03
N LEU A 231 -34.04 -29.96 -5.37
CA LEU A 231 -35.12 -29.46 -6.21
C LEU A 231 -36.27 -30.46 -6.28
N ARG A 232 -37.49 -29.97 -6.04
CA ARG A 232 -38.70 -30.83 -5.98
C ARG A 232 -39.40 -31.03 -7.33
N THR A 233 -39.03 -30.26 -8.34
CA THR A 233 -39.64 -30.30 -9.67
C THR A 233 -38.73 -31.06 -10.63
N PRO A 234 -39.10 -32.29 -11.06
CA PRO A 234 -38.21 -33.18 -11.84
C PRO A 234 -37.64 -32.55 -13.11
N GLY A 235 -38.44 -31.88 -13.91
CA GLY A 235 -37.96 -31.25 -15.17
C GLY A 235 -36.96 -30.10 -14.92
N ILE A 236 -37.09 -29.37 -13.80
CA ILE A 236 -36.15 -28.32 -13.40
C ILE A 236 -34.87 -28.97 -12.84
N GLN A 237 -35.00 -30.03 -12.07
CA GLN A 237 -33.90 -30.81 -11.54
C GLN A 237 -33.02 -31.35 -12.66
N ASP A 238 -33.62 -32.04 -13.64
CA ASP A 238 -32.90 -32.61 -14.80
C ASP A 238 -32.16 -31.56 -15.62
N ALA A 239 -32.80 -30.41 -15.85
CA ALA A 239 -32.15 -29.31 -16.57
C ALA A 239 -30.95 -28.76 -15.81
N ASN A 240 -31.08 -28.53 -14.51
CA ASN A 240 -29.99 -28.04 -13.68
C ASN A 240 -28.86 -29.06 -13.53
N GLN A 241 -29.19 -30.36 -13.45
CA GLN A 241 -28.17 -31.44 -13.46
C GLN A 241 -27.34 -31.43 -14.73
N LYS A 242 -27.97 -31.29 -15.89
CA LYS A 242 -27.25 -31.19 -17.18
C LYS A 242 -26.29 -30.00 -17.23
N TYR A 243 -26.70 -28.84 -16.71
CA TYR A 243 -25.84 -27.66 -16.61
C TYR A 243 -24.67 -27.90 -15.66
N LEU A 244 -24.91 -28.53 -14.51
CA LEU A 244 -23.88 -28.84 -13.52
C LEU A 244 -22.87 -29.85 -14.06
N ASP A 245 -23.33 -30.88 -14.81
CA ASP A 245 -22.45 -31.87 -15.45
C ASP A 245 -21.61 -31.24 -16.57
N ALA A 246 -22.17 -30.31 -17.33
CA ALA A 246 -21.43 -29.56 -18.34
C ALA A 246 -20.36 -28.65 -17.70
N LEU A 247 -20.70 -27.97 -16.59
CA LEU A 247 -19.76 -27.16 -15.83
C LEU A 247 -18.63 -28.01 -15.23
N ARG A 248 -18.97 -29.18 -14.65
CA ARG A 248 -17.98 -30.12 -14.09
C ARG A 248 -16.99 -30.54 -15.15
N ARG A 249 -17.46 -30.98 -16.34
CA ARG A 249 -16.60 -31.38 -17.47
C ARG A 249 -15.69 -30.22 -17.91
N ALA A 250 -16.21 -29.02 -18.00
CA ALA A 250 -15.41 -27.84 -18.37
C ALA A 250 -14.30 -27.54 -17.36
N LEU A 251 -14.60 -27.66 -16.05
CA LEU A 251 -13.63 -27.42 -14.97
C LEU A 251 -12.59 -28.53 -14.85
N GLU A 252 -12.97 -29.80 -15.13
CA GLU A 252 -12.05 -30.95 -15.18
C GLU A 252 -11.06 -30.86 -16.36
N GLN A 253 -11.42 -30.13 -17.42
CA GLN A 253 -10.54 -29.84 -18.55
C GLN A 253 -9.70 -28.61 -18.38
N ALA A 254 -9.96 -27.79 -17.33
CA ALA A 254 -9.17 -26.60 -17.05
C ALA A 254 -7.76 -26.98 -16.55
N ASP A 255 -6.77 -26.16 -16.90
CA ASP A 255 -5.42 -26.35 -16.40
C ASP A 255 -5.38 -26.19 -14.88
N GLY A 256 -4.67 -27.09 -14.20
CA GLY A 256 -4.37 -26.95 -12.77
C GLY A 256 -3.45 -25.76 -12.50
N LEU A 257 -3.39 -25.31 -11.23
CA LEU A 257 -2.54 -24.18 -10.84
C LEU A 257 -1.06 -24.41 -11.13
N ASP A 258 -0.60 -25.66 -11.05
CA ASP A 258 0.76 -26.08 -11.42
C ASP A 258 1.12 -25.70 -12.85
N ARG A 259 0.22 -25.98 -13.82
CA ARG A 259 0.40 -25.62 -15.23
C ARG A 259 0.27 -24.11 -15.45
N VAL A 260 -0.71 -23.48 -14.80
CA VAL A 260 -0.91 -22.03 -14.88
C VAL A 260 0.34 -21.30 -14.41
N PHE A 261 0.90 -21.68 -13.26
CA PHE A 261 2.11 -21.06 -12.75
C PHE A 261 3.33 -21.35 -13.61
N ALA A 262 3.53 -22.60 -14.05
CA ALA A 262 4.63 -22.97 -14.94
C ALA A 262 4.60 -22.20 -16.28
N HIS A 263 3.40 -21.89 -16.81
CA HIS A 263 3.24 -21.14 -18.05
C HIS A 263 3.40 -19.63 -17.89
N HIS A 264 2.91 -19.07 -16.78
CA HIS A 264 2.81 -17.61 -16.63
C HIS A 264 3.88 -16.98 -15.76
N ILE A 265 4.51 -17.72 -14.85
CA ILE A 265 5.62 -17.23 -14.04
C ILE A 265 6.91 -17.34 -14.85
N THR A 266 7.33 -16.24 -15.45
CA THR A 266 8.53 -16.21 -16.32
C THR A 266 9.82 -15.99 -15.52
N ASN A 267 9.77 -15.21 -14.44
CA ASN A 267 10.91 -15.00 -13.55
C ASN A 267 10.94 -16.08 -12.46
N LYS A 268 11.68 -17.16 -12.75
CA LYS A 268 11.76 -18.37 -11.90
C LYS A 268 12.51 -18.16 -10.57
N SER A 269 13.28 -17.10 -10.45
CA SER A 269 13.95 -16.64 -9.20
C SER A 269 13.35 -15.33 -8.67
N GLY A 270 12.18 -14.96 -9.17
CA GLY A 270 11.50 -13.72 -8.81
C GLY A 270 10.92 -13.72 -7.41
N LYS A 271 10.49 -12.53 -7.00
CA LYS A 271 9.75 -12.28 -5.75
C LYS A 271 8.27 -12.10 -6.05
N TYR A 272 7.43 -12.88 -5.40
CA TYR A 272 5.99 -12.80 -5.55
C TYR A 272 5.31 -12.61 -4.20
N ILE A 273 4.32 -11.71 -4.15
CA ILE A 273 3.49 -11.51 -2.96
C ILE A 273 2.19 -12.31 -3.15
N VAL A 274 1.83 -13.10 -2.14
CA VAL A 274 0.66 -13.99 -2.17
C VAL A 274 -0.32 -13.54 -1.09
N PHE A 275 -1.49 -13.06 -1.49
CA PHE A 275 -2.52 -12.59 -0.57
C PHE A 275 -3.51 -13.69 -0.23
N CYS A 276 -3.66 -13.96 1.08
CA CYS A 276 -4.59 -14.94 1.64
C CYS A 276 -5.70 -14.29 2.46
N ALA A 277 -6.80 -15.01 2.70
CA ALA A 277 -7.96 -14.48 3.39
C ALA A 277 -7.78 -14.43 4.92
N ASN A 278 -7.18 -15.46 5.49
CA ASN A 278 -6.90 -15.64 6.91
C ASN A 278 -5.76 -16.65 7.09
N LYS A 279 -5.38 -16.92 8.35
CA LYS A 279 -4.26 -17.83 8.66
C LYS A 279 -4.52 -19.27 8.21
N GLU A 280 -5.70 -19.81 8.44
CA GLU A 280 -6.08 -21.16 8.03
C GLU A 280 -5.98 -21.32 6.49
N HIS A 281 -6.48 -20.34 5.74
CA HIS A 281 -6.37 -20.31 4.29
C HIS A 281 -4.91 -20.17 3.83
N MET A 282 -4.10 -19.37 4.54
CA MET A 282 -2.68 -19.24 4.24
C MET A 282 -1.95 -20.57 4.42
N ASP A 283 -2.20 -21.28 5.53
CA ASP A 283 -1.59 -22.60 5.80
C ASP A 283 -1.98 -23.63 4.73
N GLU A 284 -3.26 -23.64 4.31
CA GLU A 284 -3.73 -24.46 3.21
C GLU A 284 -2.97 -24.17 1.91
N MET A 285 -2.85 -22.89 1.52
CA MET A 285 -2.13 -22.48 0.31
C MET A 285 -0.63 -22.80 0.38
N VAL A 286 0.00 -22.57 1.51
CA VAL A 286 1.41 -22.90 1.74
C VAL A 286 1.67 -24.40 1.58
N SER A 287 0.75 -25.25 2.06
CA SER A 287 0.88 -26.71 1.94
C SER A 287 0.93 -27.21 0.48
N HIS A 288 0.34 -26.46 -0.45
CA HIS A 288 0.33 -26.76 -1.88
C HIS A 288 1.52 -26.21 -2.66
N VAL A 289 2.37 -25.38 -2.05
CA VAL A 289 3.51 -24.77 -2.74
C VAL A 289 4.42 -25.78 -3.44
N PRO A 290 4.81 -26.92 -2.80
CA PRO A 290 5.67 -27.90 -3.46
C PRO A 290 5.05 -28.51 -4.73
N GLU A 291 3.72 -28.65 -4.79
CA GLU A 291 3.01 -29.17 -5.95
C GLU A 291 2.87 -28.10 -7.03
N TRP A 292 2.35 -26.93 -6.67
CA TRP A 292 1.97 -25.89 -7.63
C TRP A 292 3.15 -25.19 -8.30
N PHE A 293 4.28 -25.09 -7.61
CA PHE A 293 5.45 -24.38 -8.12
C PHE A 293 6.59 -25.29 -8.61
N ALA A 294 6.44 -26.61 -8.53
CA ALA A 294 7.44 -27.57 -9.00
C ALA A 294 7.87 -27.34 -10.46
N GLY A 295 6.92 -27.00 -11.32
CA GLY A 295 7.17 -26.69 -12.74
C GLY A 295 7.78 -25.30 -13.00
N VAL A 296 7.76 -24.42 -12.00
CA VAL A 296 8.37 -23.08 -12.07
C VAL A 296 9.81 -23.15 -11.59
N ASN A 297 10.01 -23.50 -10.33
CA ASN A 297 11.30 -23.69 -9.67
C ASN A 297 11.11 -24.67 -8.52
N PRO A 298 11.78 -25.83 -8.48
CA PRO A 298 11.67 -26.78 -7.37
C PRO A 298 12.25 -26.24 -6.06
N ASP A 299 13.14 -25.24 -6.12
CA ASP A 299 13.71 -24.58 -4.95
C ASP A 299 12.92 -23.30 -4.65
N VAL A 300 11.88 -23.43 -3.83
CA VAL A 300 10.99 -22.35 -3.41
C VAL A 300 11.26 -22.03 -1.95
N VAL A 301 11.37 -20.75 -1.64
CA VAL A 301 11.38 -20.26 -0.25
C VAL A 301 10.08 -19.52 0.05
N VAL A 302 9.47 -19.88 1.18
CA VAL A 302 8.23 -19.29 1.68
C VAL A 302 8.55 -18.40 2.87
N TYR A 303 8.03 -17.18 2.82
CA TYR A 303 8.00 -16.21 3.92
C TYR A 303 6.54 -15.97 4.29
N GLU A 304 6.26 -15.85 5.57
CA GLU A 304 4.92 -15.60 6.09
C GLU A 304 4.88 -14.29 6.88
N ALA A 305 3.88 -13.45 6.60
CA ALA A 305 3.72 -12.15 7.25
C ALA A 305 2.24 -11.89 7.57
N TYR A 306 1.89 -11.81 8.85
CA TYR A 306 0.54 -11.49 9.33
C TYR A 306 0.59 -10.78 10.69
N SER A 307 -0.47 -10.05 11.05
CA SER A 307 -0.46 -9.06 12.14
C SER A 307 -0.12 -9.62 13.52
N ASP A 308 -0.44 -10.89 13.77
CA ASP A 308 -0.29 -11.51 15.09
C ASP A 308 1.01 -12.33 15.24
N ASP A 309 1.87 -12.35 14.21
CA ASP A 309 3.15 -13.05 14.27
C ASP A 309 4.29 -12.12 14.66
N PRO A 310 4.98 -12.37 15.78
CA PRO A 310 6.14 -11.57 16.21
C PRO A 310 7.33 -11.64 15.24
N ASN A 311 7.37 -12.64 14.34
CA ASN A 311 8.43 -12.79 13.34
C ASN A 311 8.14 -12.10 12.03
N THR A 312 6.99 -11.48 11.87
CA THR A 312 6.56 -10.81 10.63
C THR A 312 7.58 -9.82 10.10
N ASP A 313 8.11 -8.94 10.96
CA ASP A 313 9.11 -7.94 10.55
C ASP A 313 10.40 -8.59 10.04
N LYS A 314 10.81 -9.70 10.67
CA LYS A 314 11.98 -10.47 10.24
C LYS A 314 11.74 -11.18 8.91
N ALA A 315 10.62 -11.90 8.78
CA ALA A 315 10.27 -12.61 7.55
C ALA A 315 10.19 -11.62 6.35
N PHE A 316 9.65 -10.44 6.61
CA PHE A 316 9.57 -9.39 5.60
C PHE A 316 10.95 -8.81 5.23
N ALA A 317 11.84 -8.56 6.21
CA ALA A 317 13.19 -8.09 5.98
C ALA A 317 14.01 -9.14 5.21
N ASP A 318 13.90 -10.41 5.58
CA ASP A 318 14.55 -11.54 4.91
C ASP A 318 14.08 -11.65 3.45
N PHE A 319 12.76 -11.56 3.21
CA PHE A 319 12.19 -11.55 1.85
C PHE A 319 12.71 -10.38 1.01
N LYS A 320 12.80 -9.15 1.59
CA LYS A 320 13.32 -7.97 0.88
C LYS A 320 14.77 -8.16 0.44
N THR A 321 15.59 -8.72 1.32
CA THR A 321 17.03 -8.83 1.13
C THR A 321 17.46 -10.12 0.41
N ASP A 322 16.58 -11.12 0.27
CA ASP A 322 16.90 -12.37 -0.41
C ASP A 322 17.18 -12.13 -1.91
N THR A 323 18.42 -12.36 -2.31
CA THR A 323 18.90 -12.27 -3.70
C THR A 323 19.27 -13.63 -4.28
N SER A 324 18.88 -14.74 -3.63
CA SER A 324 19.16 -16.10 -4.08
C SER A 324 18.44 -16.43 -5.40
N ASP A 325 18.88 -17.50 -6.08
CA ASP A 325 18.26 -17.98 -7.31
C ASP A 325 16.97 -18.78 -7.08
N ARG A 326 16.49 -18.87 -5.83
CA ARG A 326 15.24 -19.53 -5.46
C ARG A 326 14.03 -18.69 -5.86
N LEU A 327 12.88 -19.32 -6.06
CA LEU A 327 11.61 -18.63 -6.15
C LEU A 327 11.20 -18.15 -4.75
N LYS A 328 10.91 -16.88 -4.56
CA LYS A 328 10.55 -16.28 -3.27
C LYS A 328 9.06 -15.95 -3.23
N LEU A 329 8.34 -16.56 -2.31
CA LEU A 329 6.91 -16.34 -2.09
C LEU A 329 6.71 -15.72 -0.70
N LEU A 330 6.14 -14.52 -0.64
CA LEU A 330 5.72 -13.89 0.59
C LEU A 330 4.20 -14.03 0.75
N PHE A 331 3.78 -14.94 1.60
CA PHE A 331 2.39 -15.10 1.98
C PHE A 331 2.00 -14.06 3.03
N CYS A 332 0.88 -13.37 2.80
CA CYS A 332 0.43 -12.32 3.71
C CYS A 332 -1.09 -12.26 3.83
N ILE A 333 -1.53 -11.75 4.99
CA ILE A 333 -2.92 -11.48 5.34
C ILE A 333 -3.01 -10.01 5.70
N ASP A 334 -3.77 -9.22 4.93
CA ASP A 334 -4.07 -7.79 5.13
C ASP A 334 -2.92 -6.80 5.39
N MET A 335 -1.77 -7.25 5.87
CA MET A 335 -0.64 -6.41 6.28
C MET A 335 -0.04 -5.53 5.17
N LEU A 336 0.00 -6.07 3.95
CA LEU A 336 0.60 -5.38 2.80
C LEU A 336 -0.41 -4.57 1.99
N ASN A 337 -1.63 -4.40 2.48
CA ASN A 337 -2.62 -3.56 1.82
C ASN A 337 -2.18 -2.09 1.79
N GLU A 338 -1.23 -1.68 2.67
CA GLU A 338 -0.87 -0.28 2.86
C GLU A 338 0.63 -0.04 2.98
N GLY A 339 1.11 0.96 2.23
CA GLY A 339 2.36 1.66 2.45
C GLY A 339 3.68 0.87 2.34
N VAL A 340 3.62 -0.45 2.28
CA VAL A 340 4.82 -1.29 2.20
C VAL A 340 5.30 -1.37 0.77
N HIS A 341 6.41 -0.73 0.47
CA HIS A 341 7.08 -0.86 -0.82
C HIS A 341 8.16 -1.97 -0.76
N VAL A 342 8.09 -2.91 -1.70
CA VAL A 342 9.13 -3.91 -1.92
C VAL A 342 9.64 -3.75 -3.34
N GLU A 343 10.93 -3.46 -3.47
CA GLU A 343 11.57 -3.37 -4.77
C GLU A 343 11.74 -4.75 -5.40
N GLY A 344 11.70 -4.81 -6.73
CA GLY A 344 11.96 -6.03 -7.47
C GLY A 344 10.88 -7.09 -7.37
N ILE A 345 9.63 -6.72 -7.06
CA ILE A 345 8.49 -7.64 -7.10
C ILE A 345 8.18 -8.00 -8.54
N SER A 346 8.17 -9.31 -8.84
CA SER A 346 7.87 -9.86 -10.16
C SER A 346 6.38 -10.06 -10.42
N GLY A 347 5.59 -10.17 -9.35
CA GLY A 347 4.14 -10.35 -9.48
C GLY A 347 3.40 -10.48 -8.16
N VAL A 348 2.08 -10.52 -8.27
CA VAL A 348 1.16 -10.68 -7.15
C VAL A 348 0.21 -11.84 -7.45
N ILE A 349 -0.01 -12.70 -6.47
CA ILE A 349 -0.97 -13.80 -6.52
C ILE A 349 -2.08 -13.53 -5.53
N LEU A 350 -3.32 -13.50 -6.01
CA LEU A 350 -4.49 -13.22 -5.19
C LEU A 350 -5.31 -14.50 -5.02
N PHE A 351 -5.15 -15.20 -3.90
CA PHE A 351 -5.96 -16.37 -3.58
C PHE A 351 -7.29 -16.03 -2.93
N ARG A 352 -7.48 -14.79 -2.50
CA ARG A 352 -8.73 -14.35 -1.90
C ARG A 352 -9.55 -13.49 -2.85
N PRO A 353 -10.88 -13.60 -2.86
CA PRO A 353 -11.72 -12.63 -3.52
C PRO A 353 -11.60 -11.28 -2.79
N THR A 354 -11.26 -10.23 -3.53
CA THR A 354 -11.19 -8.87 -2.99
C THR A 354 -12.39 -8.08 -3.48
N ILE A 355 -13.34 -7.78 -2.58
CA ILE A 355 -14.55 -7.04 -2.91
C ILE A 355 -14.26 -5.53 -2.99
N SER A 356 -13.29 -5.04 -2.21
CA SER A 356 -12.91 -3.63 -2.20
C SER A 356 -12.03 -3.27 -3.40
N PRO A 357 -12.48 -2.38 -4.30
CA PRO A 357 -11.65 -1.88 -5.39
C PRO A 357 -10.37 -1.18 -4.91
N ILE A 358 -10.38 -0.61 -3.71
CA ILE A 358 -9.22 0.03 -3.10
C ILE A 358 -8.15 -1.01 -2.78
N ILE A 359 -8.52 -2.05 -2.02
CA ILE A 359 -7.62 -3.12 -1.62
C ILE A 359 -7.06 -3.81 -2.87
N TYR A 360 -7.90 -4.08 -3.86
CA TYR A 360 -7.48 -4.65 -5.14
C TYR A 360 -6.43 -3.79 -5.86
N LYS A 361 -6.68 -2.48 -6.00
CA LYS A 361 -5.73 -1.54 -6.62
C LYS A 361 -4.43 -1.43 -5.83
N GLN A 362 -4.50 -1.46 -4.50
CA GLN A 362 -3.31 -1.43 -3.64
C GLN A 362 -2.49 -2.71 -3.78
N GLN A 363 -3.13 -3.87 -3.81
CA GLN A 363 -2.46 -5.17 -3.97
C GLN A 363 -1.76 -5.29 -5.33
N ILE A 364 -2.44 -4.94 -6.43
CA ILE A 364 -1.84 -4.92 -7.77
C ILE A 364 -0.74 -3.88 -7.87
N GLY A 365 -0.95 -2.70 -7.29
CA GLY A 365 0.05 -1.63 -7.27
C GLY A 365 1.39 -2.02 -6.64
N ARG A 366 1.44 -3.12 -5.86
CA ARG A 366 2.70 -3.67 -5.33
C ARG A 366 3.60 -4.25 -6.42
N ALA A 367 3.02 -4.79 -7.47
CA ALA A 367 3.75 -5.31 -8.62
C ALA A 367 4.09 -4.22 -9.65
N LEU A 368 3.54 -3.01 -9.48
CA LEU A 368 3.71 -1.90 -10.41
C LEU A 368 4.46 -0.76 -9.71
N THR A 369 5.62 -0.42 -10.21
CA THR A 369 6.43 0.69 -9.70
C THR A 369 6.93 1.50 -10.87
N ALA A 370 6.82 2.83 -10.79
CA ALA A 370 7.43 3.73 -11.77
C ALA A 370 8.95 3.56 -11.73
N GLY A 371 9.55 3.34 -12.89
CA GLY A 371 10.99 3.27 -13.10
C GLY A 371 11.49 4.47 -13.89
N ASP A 372 12.78 4.71 -13.85
CA ASP A 372 13.46 5.57 -14.82
C ASP A 372 13.44 4.83 -16.18
N ASN A 373 12.68 5.35 -17.15
CA ASN A 373 12.78 4.96 -18.56
C ASN A 373 13.87 5.76 -19.24
#